data_1c6bdbfcc2b0b19ef455088e11e62442
#
_entry.id   1c6bdbfcc2b0b19ef455088e11e62442
#
_cell.length_a   1.000
_cell.length_b   1.000
_cell.length_c   1.000
_cell.angle_alpha   90.00
_cell.angle_beta   90.00
_cell.angle_gamma   90.00
#
_symmetry.space_group_name_H-M   'P 1'
#
loop_
_entity.id
_entity.type
_entity.pdbx_description
1 polymer ?
#
loop_
_entity_poly.entity_id
_entity_poly.type
_entity_poly.pdbx_seq_one_letter_code
_entity_poly.pdbx_strand_id
1 'polypeptide(L)'
;LLAVGIMDHDSASGCEEMLDAAKSIGIAATVGFELRVNMTGTGLEGRKINNPDSENIVYSAVHGIPRGRLADAVAFLEPVRQARNSRNRGMVDRMNRITESWKIGILDFDRDISPSSLAVDGGSITERHILFSLAEKVVAHTGRGEPLLDFLESSANLNISGRVREYLLDVENPHYEYDLLGVFKSTL
;
A
#
# COMPACT_ATOMS: atom_id res chain seq x y z
N LEU A 1 5.12 -13.17 -24.99
CA LEU A 1 5.90 -12.87 -23.80
C LEU A 1 6.98 -13.95 -23.64
N LEU A 2 8.24 -13.54 -23.52
CA LEU A 2 9.37 -14.48 -23.38
C LEU A 2 9.84 -14.63 -21.94
N ALA A 3 9.67 -13.59 -21.14
CA ALA A 3 10.05 -13.56 -19.73
C ALA A 3 9.12 -12.66 -18.93
N VAL A 4 9.03 -12.94 -17.64
CA VAL A 4 8.26 -12.17 -16.67
C VAL A 4 9.06 -12.01 -15.37
N GLY A 5 8.77 -10.99 -14.59
CA GLY A 5 9.37 -10.80 -13.27
C GLY A 5 8.35 -10.32 -12.25
N ILE A 6 8.57 -10.69 -10.98
CA ILE A 6 7.85 -10.13 -9.84
C ILE A 6 8.85 -9.45 -8.91
N MET A 7 8.43 -8.32 -8.34
CA MET A 7 9.21 -7.56 -7.39
C MET A 7 8.29 -6.72 -6.51
N ASP A 8 8.03 -7.24 -5.32
CA ASP A 8 7.16 -6.60 -4.34
C ASP A 8 7.95 -5.76 -3.34
N HIS A 9 7.31 -4.75 -2.77
CA HIS A 9 7.91 -3.93 -1.72
C HIS A 9 8.07 -4.73 -0.42
N ASP A 10 9.31 -4.88 0.05
CA ASP A 10 9.68 -5.53 1.31
C ASP A 10 9.11 -6.96 1.46
N SER A 11 8.86 -7.65 0.35
CA SER A 11 8.30 -9.00 0.35
C SER A 11 8.90 -9.86 -0.77
N ALA A 12 9.09 -11.13 -0.49
CA ALA A 12 9.43 -12.18 -1.44
C ALA A 12 8.41 -13.33 -1.43
N SER A 13 7.23 -13.15 -0.80
CA SER A 13 6.24 -14.22 -0.59
C SER A 13 5.65 -14.76 -1.90
N GLY A 14 5.44 -13.92 -2.91
CA GLY A 14 4.94 -14.33 -4.22
C GLY A 14 5.99 -14.95 -5.16
N CYS A 15 7.29 -14.99 -4.77
CA CYS A 15 8.37 -15.40 -5.64
C CYS A 15 8.29 -16.88 -6.05
N GLU A 16 7.93 -17.77 -5.12
CA GLU A 16 7.87 -19.21 -5.40
C GLU A 16 6.70 -19.52 -6.33
N GLU A 17 5.53 -18.95 -6.07
CA GLU A 17 4.36 -19.08 -6.92
C GLU A 17 4.64 -18.57 -8.34
N MET A 18 5.30 -17.41 -8.48
CA MET A 18 5.69 -16.87 -9.79
C MET A 18 6.59 -17.82 -10.56
N LEU A 19 7.60 -18.41 -9.91
CA LEU A 19 8.50 -19.38 -10.56
C LEU A 19 7.74 -20.63 -11.03
N ASP A 20 6.79 -21.13 -10.24
CA ASP A 20 6.00 -22.31 -10.60
C ASP A 20 5.00 -21.99 -11.70
N ALA A 21 4.33 -20.86 -11.65
CA ALA A 21 3.41 -20.40 -12.69
C ALA A 21 4.15 -20.24 -14.04
N ALA A 22 5.29 -19.54 -14.04
CA ALA A 22 6.10 -19.33 -15.25
C ALA A 22 6.58 -20.66 -15.85
N LYS A 23 7.02 -21.60 -15.00
CA LYS A 23 7.44 -22.94 -15.42
C LYS A 23 6.29 -23.71 -16.08
N SER A 24 5.06 -23.60 -15.53
CA SER A 24 3.89 -24.33 -16.05
C SER A 24 3.47 -23.89 -17.43
N ILE A 25 3.73 -22.63 -17.81
CA ILE A 25 3.40 -22.07 -19.14
C ILE A 25 4.63 -21.89 -20.04
N GLY A 26 5.80 -22.37 -19.62
CA GLY A 26 7.01 -22.43 -20.44
C GLY A 26 7.67 -21.07 -20.74
N ILE A 27 7.56 -20.09 -19.82
CA ILE A 27 8.25 -18.80 -19.95
C ILE A 27 9.37 -18.66 -18.90
N ALA A 28 10.36 -17.84 -19.21
CA ALA A 28 11.40 -17.50 -18.23
C ALA A 28 10.84 -16.59 -17.13
N ALA A 29 11.29 -16.77 -15.89
CA ALA A 29 10.94 -15.89 -14.79
C ALA A 29 12.16 -15.41 -14.02
N THR A 30 12.09 -14.17 -13.55
CA THR A 30 13.01 -13.62 -12.53
C THR A 30 12.19 -13.13 -11.35
N VAL A 31 12.72 -13.32 -10.15
CA VAL A 31 12.04 -12.95 -8.89
C VAL A 31 12.96 -12.12 -8.02
N GLY A 32 12.37 -11.27 -7.22
CA GLY A 32 13.09 -10.37 -6.35
C GLY A 32 12.19 -9.57 -5.45
N PHE A 33 12.76 -8.53 -4.85
CA PHE A 33 12.04 -7.58 -4.02
C PHE A 33 12.62 -6.18 -4.16
N GLU A 34 11.82 -5.18 -3.84
CA GLU A 34 12.25 -3.80 -3.71
C GLU A 34 12.23 -3.40 -2.23
N LEU A 35 13.24 -2.67 -1.79
CA LEU A 35 13.33 -2.15 -0.42
C LEU A 35 13.80 -0.70 -0.40
N ARG A 36 13.52 -0.02 0.70
CA ARG A 36 14.05 1.32 0.99
C ARG A 36 15.35 1.19 1.76
N VAL A 37 16.39 1.79 1.23
CA VAL A 37 17.73 1.77 1.83
C VAL A 37 18.09 3.17 2.31
N ASN A 38 18.56 3.27 3.56
CA ASN A 38 19.08 4.51 4.10
C ASN A 38 20.57 4.66 3.74
N MET A 39 20.91 5.73 3.05
CA MET A 39 22.26 6.06 2.58
C MET A 39 23.05 6.94 3.52
N THR A 40 22.54 7.23 4.72
CA THR A 40 23.29 7.98 5.75
C THR A 40 24.61 7.27 6.07
N GLY A 41 25.71 8.01 6.15
CA GLY A 41 27.05 7.48 6.35
C GLY A 41 27.72 6.92 5.10
N THR A 42 27.11 7.09 3.91
CA THR A 42 27.69 6.69 2.62
C THR A 42 28.06 7.92 1.78
N GLY A 43 28.77 7.70 0.65
CA GLY A 43 29.06 8.76 -0.32
C GLY A 43 27.82 9.35 -1.03
N LEU A 44 26.63 8.83 -0.74
CA LEU A 44 25.34 9.29 -1.28
C LEU A 44 24.52 10.07 -0.25
N GLU A 45 25.05 10.30 0.94
CA GLU A 45 24.37 11.09 1.98
C GLU A 45 24.03 12.51 1.49
N GLY A 46 22.88 13.02 1.90
CA GLY A 46 22.35 14.33 1.52
C GLY A 46 21.75 14.39 0.13
N ARG A 47 21.63 13.28 -0.58
CA ARG A 47 21.10 13.26 -1.96
C ARG A 47 19.68 12.68 -2.02
N LYS A 48 18.88 13.27 -2.90
CA LYS A 48 17.64 12.69 -3.43
C LYS A 48 18.01 11.94 -4.71
N ILE A 49 17.83 10.62 -4.75
CA ILE A 49 18.25 9.78 -5.89
C ILE A 49 17.04 9.39 -6.73
N ASN A 50 16.26 8.43 -6.28
CA ASN A 50 15.04 7.99 -6.96
C ASN A 50 13.80 8.06 -6.05
N ASN A 51 13.93 8.76 -4.94
CA ASN A 51 12.83 9.13 -4.04
C ASN A 51 12.80 10.67 -3.94
N PRO A 52 11.84 11.34 -4.61
CA PRO A 52 11.77 12.81 -4.65
C PRO A 52 11.40 13.42 -3.30
N ASP A 53 10.77 12.63 -2.43
CA ASP A 53 10.19 13.13 -1.17
C ASP A 53 11.17 13.08 0.01
N SER A 54 12.25 12.29 -0.10
CA SER A 54 13.15 12.05 1.02
C SER A 54 14.61 12.06 0.60
N GLU A 55 15.44 12.84 1.30
CA GLU A 55 16.89 12.70 1.23
C GLU A 55 17.35 11.41 1.92
N ASN A 56 18.50 10.91 1.54
CA ASN A 56 19.13 9.70 2.06
C ASN A 56 18.36 8.39 1.87
N ILE A 57 17.16 8.40 1.28
CA ILE A 57 16.38 7.20 1.07
C ILE A 57 16.36 6.86 -0.41
N VAL A 58 16.75 5.62 -0.72
CA VAL A 58 16.79 5.08 -2.07
C VAL A 58 15.88 3.85 -2.14
N TYR A 59 15.11 3.73 -3.20
CA TYR A 59 14.46 2.47 -3.55
C TYR A 59 15.47 1.60 -4.31
N SER A 60 15.76 0.43 -3.76
CA SER A 60 16.69 -0.53 -4.32
C SER A 60 16.00 -1.83 -4.64
N ALA A 61 16.24 -2.32 -5.85
CA ALA A 61 15.71 -3.57 -6.33
C ALA A 61 16.77 -4.69 -6.25
N VAL A 62 16.40 -5.82 -5.69
CA VAL A 62 17.18 -7.05 -5.71
C VAL A 62 16.49 -8.01 -6.67
N HIS A 63 17.19 -8.39 -7.74
CA HIS A 63 16.68 -9.27 -8.79
C HIS A 63 17.46 -10.56 -8.90
N GLY A 64 16.81 -11.58 -9.47
CA GLY A 64 17.46 -12.84 -9.81
C GLY A 64 17.79 -13.70 -8.59
N ILE A 65 16.92 -13.68 -7.57
CA ILE A 65 17.09 -14.53 -6.40
C ILE A 65 16.91 -16.00 -6.82
N PRO A 66 17.90 -16.86 -6.62
CA PRO A 66 17.74 -18.29 -6.89
C PRO A 66 16.67 -18.91 -6.00
N ARG A 67 15.87 -19.85 -6.53
CA ARG A 67 14.81 -20.53 -5.76
C ARG A 67 15.31 -21.06 -4.40
N GLY A 68 16.48 -21.68 -4.36
CA GLY A 68 17.08 -22.22 -3.14
C GLY A 68 17.51 -21.17 -2.10
N ARG A 69 17.42 -19.86 -2.43
CA ARG A 69 17.76 -18.74 -1.53
C ARG A 69 16.53 -17.88 -1.15
N LEU A 70 15.33 -18.30 -1.56
CA LEU A 70 14.11 -17.54 -1.23
C LEU A 70 13.84 -17.49 0.28
N ALA A 71 14.09 -18.58 1.00
CA ALA A 71 13.94 -18.60 2.46
C ALA A 71 14.87 -17.58 3.17
N ASP A 72 16.11 -17.42 2.66
CA ASP A 72 17.06 -16.42 3.18
C ASP A 72 16.57 -15.00 2.90
N ALA A 73 16.00 -14.76 1.71
CA ALA A 73 15.42 -13.46 1.36
C ALA A 73 14.22 -13.11 2.26
N VAL A 74 13.33 -14.07 2.53
CA VAL A 74 12.20 -13.90 3.45
C VAL A 74 12.69 -13.57 4.86
N ALA A 75 13.68 -14.30 5.37
CA ALA A 75 14.27 -14.05 6.69
C ALA A 75 14.95 -12.68 6.78
N PHE A 76 15.65 -12.26 5.70
CA PHE A 76 16.28 -10.94 5.61
C PHE A 76 15.22 -9.81 5.65
N LEU A 77 14.07 -10.01 5.02
CA LEU A 77 13.00 -8.99 4.94
C LEU A 77 12.15 -8.89 6.20
N GLU A 78 12.16 -9.89 7.08
CA GLU A 78 11.31 -9.90 8.27
C GLU A 78 11.49 -8.66 9.16
N PRO A 79 12.71 -8.26 9.59
CA PRO A 79 12.89 -7.04 10.39
C PRO A 79 12.49 -5.77 9.62
N VAL A 80 12.61 -5.75 8.29
CA VAL A 80 12.17 -4.62 7.44
C VAL A 80 10.65 -4.49 7.48
N ARG A 81 9.93 -5.60 7.38
CA ARG A 81 8.45 -5.63 7.48
C ARG A 81 7.97 -5.22 8.87
N GLN A 82 8.63 -5.67 9.93
CA GLN A 82 8.31 -5.26 11.30
C GLN A 82 8.48 -3.75 11.49
N ALA A 83 9.59 -3.18 11.01
CA ALA A 83 9.81 -1.74 11.04
C ALA A 83 8.77 -0.97 10.22
N ARG A 84 8.37 -1.49 9.04
CA ARG A 84 7.29 -0.93 8.24
C ARG A 84 5.97 -0.96 9.00
N ASN A 85 5.60 -2.08 9.62
CA ASN A 85 4.36 -2.21 10.37
C ASN A 85 4.32 -1.25 11.57
N SER A 86 5.44 -1.07 12.29
CA SER A 86 5.56 -0.09 13.36
C SER A 86 5.29 1.33 12.85
N ARG A 87 5.91 1.71 11.71
CA ARG A 87 5.65 3.01 11.07
C ARG A 87 4.18 3.15 10.64
N ASN A 88 3.59 2.11 10.05
CA ASN A 88 2.21 2.11 9.59
C ASN A 88 1.22 2.29 10.75
N ARG A 89 1.47 1.70 11.93
CA ARG A 89 0.68 1.97 13.15
C ARG A 89 0.70 3.46 13.51
N GLY A 90 1.87 4.09 13.45
CA GLY A 90 1.98 5.54 13.66
C GLY A 90 1.26 6.37 12.58
N MET A 91 1.13 5.85 11.33
CA MET A 91 0.31 6.49 10.30
C MET A 91 -1.18 6.36 10.64
N VAL A 92 -1.63 5.20 11.11
CA VAL A 92 -3.02 4.98 11.56
C VAL A 92 -3.37 5.92 12.70
N ASP A 93 -2.48 6.09 13.69
CA ASP A 93 -2.69 7.03 14.79
C ASP A 93 -2.82 8.49 14.28
N ARG A 94 -2.03 8.88 13.30
CA ARG A 94 -2.17 10.20 12.66
C ARG A 94 -3.48 10.33 11.88
N MET A 95 -3.85 9.29 11.13
CA MET A 95 -5.11 9.26 10.38
C MET A 95 -6.30 9.42 11.33
N ASN A 96 -6.32 8.68 12.44
CA ASN A 96 -7.37 8.81 13.46
C ASN A 96 -7.49 10.22 14.03
N ARG A 97 -6.39 10.95 14.22
CA ARG A 97 -6.43 12.35 14.64
C ARG A 97 -7.01 13.26 13.56
N ILE A 98 -6.65 13.05 12.29
CA ILE A 98 -7.18 13.84 11.18
C ILE A 98 -8.69 13.61 11.03
N THR A 99 -9.14 12.37 11.16
CA THR A 99 -10.53 11.97 10.94
C THR A 99 -11.39 12.00 12.21
N GLU A 100 -10.88 12.48 13.34
CA GLU A 100 -11.61 12.53 14.62
C GLU A 100 -12.95 13.28 14.51
N SER A 101 -12.95 14.42 13.82
CA SER A 101 -14.15 15.24 13.58
C SER A 101 -15.18 14.55 12.69
N TRP A 102 -14.79 13.55 11.92
CA TRP A 102 -15.68 12.84 10.98
C TRP A 102 -16.65 11.88 11.69
N LYS A 103 -16.36 11.50 12.94
CA LYS A 103 -17.20 10.61 13.77
C LYS A 103 -17.48 9.23 13.17
N ILE A 104 -16.60 8.77 12.28
CA ILE A 104 -16.68 7.45 11.62
C ILE A 104 -16.13 6.31 12.49
N GLY A 105 -15.69 6.61 13.72
CA GLY A 105 -14.96 5.70 14.58
C GLY A 105 -13.49 5.60 14.21
N ILE A 106 -12.71 4.98 15.08
CA ILE A 106 -11.25 4.81 14.89
C ILE A 106 -10.92 3.66 13.97
N LEU A 107 -9.86 3.83 13.17
CA LEU A 107 -9.18 2.73 12.49
C LEU A 107 -8.28 2.00 13.48
N ASP A 108 -8.28 0.67 13.40
CA ASP A 108 -7.37 -0.17 14.15
C ASP A 108 -6.50 -0.99 13.18
N PHE A 109 -5.19 -0.98 13.41
CA PHE A 109 -4.25 -1.60 12.48
C PHE A 109 -4.45 -3.13 12.37
N ASP A 110 -4.68 -3.80 13.50
CA ASP A 110 -4.78 -5.26 13.53
C ASP A 110 -6.16 -5.77 13.13
N ARG A 111 -7.21 -5.01 13.45
CA ARG A 111 -8.60 -5.38 13.17
C ARG A 111 -9.04 -4.98 11.76
N ASP A 112 -8.70 -3.75 11.33
CA ASP A 112 -9.30 -3.15 10.13
C ASP A 112 -8.32 -3.23 8.92
N ILE A 113 -6.99 -3.17 9.13
CA ILE A 113 -6.01 -3.02 8.05
C ILE A 113 -5.26 -4.32 7.77
N SER A 114 -4.73 -4.98 8.79
CA SER A 114 -3.95 -6.21 8.61
C SER A 114 -4.72 -7.32 7.88
N PRO A 115 -6.01 -7.57 8.19
CA PRO A 115 -6.79 -8.61 7.51
C PRO A 115 -7.08 -8.35 6.04
N SER A 116 -7.04 -7.08 5.58
CA SER A 116 -7.23 -6.73 4.17
C SER A 116 -5.95 -6.92 3.32
N SER A 117 -4.87 -7.41 3.94
CA SER A 117 -3.57 -7.62 3.31
C SER A 117 -3.15 -9.09 3.34
N LEU A 118 -2.15 -9.45 2.54
CA LEU A 118 -1.49 -10.77 2.60
C LEU A 118 -0.32 -10.78 3.59
N ALA A 119 -0.36 -9.97 4.66
CA ALA A 119 0.76 -9.86 5.61
C ALA A 119 1.01 -11.17 6.37
N VAL A 120 -0.03 -11.95 6.63
CA VAL A 120 0.09 -13.28 7.28
C VAL A 120 0.84 -14.29 6.40
N ASP A 121 0.77 -14.13 5.09
CA ASP A 121 1.46 -14.96 4.09
C ASP A 121 2.80 -14.35 3.66
N GLY A 122 3.32 -13.38 4.43
CA GLY A 122 4.62 -12.75 4.16
C GLY A 122 4.57 -11.55 3.22
N GLY A 123 3.39 -11.08 2.85
CA GLY A 123 3.17 -9.83 2.12
C GLY A 123 3.46 -8.59 2.98
N SER A 124 3.46 -7.42 2.36
CA SER A 124 3.70 -6.15 3.05
C SER A 124 2.42 -5.31 3.14
N ILE A 125 2.23 -4.62 4.28
CA ILE A 125 1.18 -3.63 4.45
C ILE A 125 1.70 -2.28 3.94
N THR A 126 0.94 -1.65 3.06
CA THR A 126 1.27 -0.36 2.45
C THR A 126 0.28 0.73 2.90
N GLU A 127 0.61 1.98 2.63
CA GLU A 127 -0.29 3.11 2.80
C GLU A 127 -1.66 2.90 2.13
N ARG A 128 -1.67 2.22 0.96
CA ARG A 128 -2.93 1.93 0.25
C ARG A 128 -3.88 1.06 1.06
N HIS A 129 -3.39 0.08 1.83
CA HIS A 129 -4.25 -0.71 2.71
C HIS A 129 -4.88 0.15 3.81
N ILE A 130 -4.12 1.12 4.37
CA ILE A 130 -4.64 2.06 5.38
C ILE A 130 -5.74 2.93 4.78
N LEU A 131 -5.49 3.52 3.60
CA LEU A 131 -6.46 4.38 2.91
C LEU A 131 -7.67 3.60 2.40
N PHE A 132 -7.50 2.34 2.00
CA PHE A 132 -8.59 1.47 1.61
C PHE A 132 -9.51 1.16 2.79
N SER A 133 -8.95 0.78 3.93
CA SER A 133 -9.74 0.55 5.15
C SER A 133 -10.43 1.82 5.65
N LEU A 134 -9.82 2.99 5.45
CA LEU A 134 -10.50 4.27 5.69
C LEU A 134 -11.69 4.45 4.73
N ALA A 135 -11.51 4.15 3.44
CA ALA A 135 -12.58 4.26 2.46
C ALA A 135 -13.76 3.33 2.79
N GLU A 136 -13.48 2.06 3.10
CA GLU A 136 -14.52 1.12 3.55
C GLU A 136 -15.28 1.64 4.78
N LYS A 137 -14.56 2.19 5.76
CA LYS A 137 -15.15 2.72 6.99
C LYS A 137 -16.02 3.94 6.73
N VAL A 138 -15.60 4.83 5.84
CA VAL A 138 -16.40 6.00 5.43
C VAL A 138 -17.64 5.55 4.69
N VAL A 139 -17.52 4.65 3.70
CA VAL A 139 -18.65 4.10 2.96
C VAL A 139 -19.64 3.37 3.87
N ALA A 140 -19.14 2.60 4.84
CA ALA A 140 -20.01 1.95 5.83
C ALA A 140 -20.77 2.94 6.71
N HIS A 141 -20.21 4.13 6.97
CA HIS A 141 -20.84 5.19 7.75
C HIS A 141 -21.87 6.00 6.95
N THR A 142 -21.57 6.32 5.70
CA THR A 142 -22.38 7.26 4.89
C THR A 142 -23.29 6.55 3.88
N GLY A 143 -22.94 5.35 3.43
CA GLY A 143 -23.44 4.77 2.19
C GLY A 143 -22.65 5.30 0.98
N ARG A 144 -23.10 4.90 -0.24
CA ARG A 144 -22.53 5.33 -1.52
C ARG A 144 -23.38 6.43 -2.16
N GLY A 145 -22.82 7.16 -3.13
CA GLY A 145 -23.52 8.19 -3.91
C GLY A 145 -23.58 9.54 -3.20
N GLU A 146 -24.70 10.26 -3.34
CA GLU A 146 -24.87 11.61 -2.78
C GLU A 146 -24.58 11.68 -1.27
N PRO A 147 -25.01 10.76 -0.39
CA PRO A 147 -24.70 10.84 1.04
C PRO A 147 -23.20 10.86 1.34
N LEU A 148 -22.39 10.09 0.56
CA LEU A 148 -20.94 10.15 0.67
C LEU A 148 -20.38 11.51 0.25
N LEU A 149 -20.84 12.05 -0.88
CA LEU A 149 -20.38 13.35 -1.39
C LEU A 149 -20.71 14.48 -0.41
N ASP A 150 -21.92 14.51 0.12
CA ASP A 150 -22.34 15.48 1.14
C ASP A 150 -21.45 15.39 2.39
N PHE A 151 -21.11 14.18 2.82
CA PHE A 151 -20.21 13.95 3.94
C PHE A 151 -18.79 14.46 3.64
N LEU A 152 -18.23 14.11 2.47
CA LEU A 152 -16.90 14.54 2.07
C LEU A 152 -16.79 16.05 1.99
N GLU A 153 -17.80 16.73 1.45
CA GLU A 153 -17.81 18.18 1.28
C GLU A 153 -18.10 18.91 2.61
N SER A 154 -19.09 18.44 3.41
CA SER A 154 -19.52 19.15 4.61
C SER A 154 -18.75 18.78 5.88
N SER A 155 -18.43 17.50 6.07
CA SER A 155 -17.81 16.99 7.32
C SER A 155 -16.31 16.81 7.19
N ALA A 156 -15.84 16.33 6.03
CA ALA A 156 -14.42 16.15 5.76
C ALA A 156 -13.76 17.38 5.14
N ASN A 157 -14.54 18.37 4.68
CA ASN A 157 -14.10 19.60 4.02
C ASN A 157 -13.23 19.31 2.78
N LEU A 158 -13.59 18.27 2.02
CA LEU A 158 -12.92 17.86 0.79
C LEU A 158 -13.76 18.31 -0.42
N ASN A 159 -13.13 19.00 -1.36
CA ASN A 159 -13.80 19.42 -2.59
C ASN A 159 -13.65 18.31 -3.65
N ILE A 160 -14.75 17.65 -3.99
CA ILE A 160 -14.79 16.58 -4.96
C ILE A 160 -15.40 17.10 -6.27
N SER A 161 -14.61 17.12 -7.33
CA SER A 161 -15.02 17.67 -8.62
C SER A 161 -14.65 16.78 -9.81
N GLY A 162 -15.22 17.09 -10.98
CA GLY A 162 -14.91 16.45 -12.24
C GLY A 162 -15.26 14.97 -12.26
N ARG A 163 -14.43 14.18 -12.94
CA ARG A 163 -14.65 12.75 -13.19
C ARG A 163 -14.73 11.91 -11.90
N VAL A 164 -14.00 12.30 -10.85
CA VAL A 164 -14.03 11.59 -9.57
C VAL A 164 -15.41 11.69 -8.92
N ARG A 165 -16.07 12.87 -9.00
CA ARG A 165 -17.44 13.05 -8.54
C ARG A 165 -18.41 12.10 -9.25
N GLU A 166 -18.27 11.96 -10.59
CA GLU A 166 -19.09 11.03 -11.38
C GLU A 166 -18.91 9.58 -10.92
N TYR A 167 -17.68 9.14 -10.65
CA TYR A 167 -17.40 7.78 -10.16
C TYR A 167 -17.97 7.52 -8.76
N LEU A 168 -17.97 8.52 -7.89
CA LEU A 168 -18.53 8.41 -6.52
C LEU A 168 -20.06 8.57 -6.50
N LEU A 169 -20.68 9.08 -7.55
CA LEU A 169 -22.15 9.07 -7.73
C LEU A 169 -22.66 7.71 -8.23
N ASP A 170 -21.86 6.98 -8.99
CA ASP A 170 -22.21 5.66 -9.48
C ASP A 170 -22.12 4.61 -8.35
N VAL A 171 -23.23 4.33 -7.70
CA VAL A 171 -23.30 3.38 -6.57
C VAL A 171 -22.97 1.93 -6.96
N GLU A 172 -23.08 1.59 -8.25
CA GLU A 172 -22.75 0.26 -8.79
C GLU A 172 -21.29 0.16 -9.26
N ASN A 173 -20.50 1.22 -9.14
CA ASN A 173 -19.10 1.24 -9.52
C ASN A 173 -18.32 0.12 -8.78
N PRO A 174 -17.75 -0.87 -9.48
CA PRO A 174 -17.04 -1.97 -8.83
C PRO A 174 -15.71 -1.55 -8.18
N HIS A 175 -15.24 -0.34 -8.48
CA HIS A 175 -13.99 0.22 -7.95
C HIS A 175 -14.22 1.36 -6.95
N TYR A 176 -15.40 1.45 -6.40
CA TYR A 176 -15.87 2.57 -5.57
C TYR A 176 -14.89 2.96 -4.44
N GLU A 177 -14.49 1.98 -3.61
CA GLU A 177 -13.56 2.19 -2.50
C GLU A 177 -12.14 2.55 -2.99
N TYR A 178 -11.73 2.07 -4.17
CA TYR A 178 -10.45 2.44 -4.78
C TYR A 178 -10.45 3.87 -5.32
N ASP A 179 -11.57 4.33 -5.88
CA ASP A 179 -11.70 5.73 -6.32
C ASP A 179 -11.69 6.67 -5.12
N LEU A 180 -12.38 6.30 -4.03
CA LEU A 180 -12.37 7.05 -2.77
C LEU A 180 -10.97 7.04 -2.11
N LEU A 181 -10.26 5.90 -2.13
CA LEU A 181 -8.87 5.83 -1.72
C LEU A 181 -8.00 6.82 -2.50
N GLY A 182 -8.23 6.95 -3.80
CA GLY A 182 -7.55 7.92 -4.66
C GLY A 182 -7.74 9.35 -4.19
N VAL A 183 -8.94 9.71 -3.77
CA VAL A 183 -9.25 11.01 -3.16
C VAL A 183 -8.43 11.22 -1.88
N PHE A 184 -8.48 10.27 -0.95
CA PHE A 184 -7.75 10.38 0.32
C PHE A 184 -6.24 10.48 0.11
N LYS A 185 -5.68 9.74 -0.84
CA LYS A 185 -4.26 9.81 -1.17
C LYS A 185 -3.80 11.17 -1.68
N SER A 186 -4.69 11.91 -2.31
CA SER A 186 -4.38 13.24 -2.86
C SER A 186 -4.65 14.38 -1.89
N THR A 187 -5.36 14.12 -0.78
CA THR A 187 -5.89 15.19 0.11
C THR A 187 -5.45 15.05 1.57
N LEU A 188 -5.11 13.86 2.05
CA LEU A 188 -4.67 13.57 3.41
C LEU A 188 -3.18 13.27 3.50
#